data_eb5af4d63240359140b5be57e9ffdabb
#
_entry.id   eb5af4d63240359140b5be57e9ffdabb
#
_cell.length_a   1.000
_cell.length_b   1.000
_cell.length_c   1.000
_cell.angle_alpha   90.00
_cell.angle_beta   90.00
_cell.angle_gamma   90.00
#
_symmetry.space_group_name_H-M   'P 1'
#
loop_
_entity.id
_entity.type
_entity.pdbx_description
1 polymer ?
#
loop_
_entity_poly.entity_id
_entity_poly.type
_entity_poly.pdbx_seq_one_letter_code
_entity_poly.pdbx_strand_id
1 'polypeptide(L)'
;MGQKPQYTGYVSVQKNFILCFLYACEKIIFILQYKKNFEKVTILIQICLCSAKIKREKGENIMRSRTTFDLQYAHRFYGFKGEAQYLHGHTGTLTIEVEDSVNMGVNMVFPCNEIQKTAWNILKNFDHALILREDDPLLPAILGVYEQQGIRNGAPQNTMKGEAFKTELATAYPECRVVVTKETMTVEGMIKIVYELLKDKLNIAKITFTSGVNVATCDYTVNRTLDRCPLCGIALTTEGVCPKCGYRK
;
A
#
# COMPACT_ATOMS: atom_id res chain seq x y z
N MET A 1 -39.58 -23.42 16.36
CA MET A 1 -39.65 -24.32 15.19
C MET A 1 -38.23 -24.53 14.69
N GLY A 2 -37.64 -25.70 15.01
CA GLY A 2 -36.26 -26.02 14.65
C GLY A 2 -36.19 -26.51 13.21
N GLN A 3 -35.38 -25.86 12.39
CA GLN A 3 -35.05 -26.36 11.06
C GLN A 3 -34.18 -27.63 11.18
N LYS A 4 -34.62 -28.71 10.53
CA LYS A 4 -33.85 -29.95 10.43
C LYS A 4 -32.61 -29.72 9.56
N PRO A 5 -31.45 -30.26 9.92
CA PRO A 5 -30.23 -30.13 9.11
C PRO A 5 -30.41 -30.85 7.76
N GLN A 6 -30.08 -30.18 6.67
CA GLN A 6 -30.04 -30.76 5.31
C GLN A 6 -28.71 -31.46 5.08
N TYR A 7 -28.76 -32.73 4.67
CA TYR A 7 -27.59 -33.51 4.25
C TYR A 7 -27.28 -33.20 2.77
N THR A 8 -26.07 -32.80 2.45
CA THR A 8 -25.72 -32.40 1.09
C THR A 8 -24.64 -33.25 0.39
N GLY A 9 -24.19 -34.36 0.95
CA GLY A 9 -23.31 -35.28 0.20
C GLY A 9 -22.70 -36.42 1.01
N TYR A 10 -22.47 -37.53 0.35
CA TYR A 10 -21.70 -38.69 0.84
C TYR A 10 -20.47 -38.86 -0.04
N VAL A 11 -19.29 -39.00 0.55
CA VAL A 11 -18.08 -39.45 -0.12
C VAL A 11 -17.66 -40.76 0.54
N SER A 12 -17.74 -41.87 -0.16
CA SER A 12 -17.28 -43.19 0.31
C SER A 12 -15.76 -43.27 0.12
N VAL A 13 -15.04 -43.42 1.23
CA VAL A 13 -13.62 -43.73 1.17
C VAL A 13 -13.36 -45.01 1.96
N GLN A 14 -13.04 -46.08 1.20
CA GLN A 14 -12.61 -47.42 1.65
C GLN A 14 -13.34 -48.08 2.83
N LYS A 15 -13.50 -49.36 2.72
CA LYS A 15 -14.33 -50.38 3.42
C LYS A 15 -14.73 -50.22 4.90
N ASN A 16 -14.25 -49.22 5.63
CA ASN A 16 -14.55 -49.08 7.08
C ASN A 16 -14.82 -47.64 7.57
N PHE A 17 -14.94 -46.65 6.68
CA PHE A 17 -15.18 -45.26 7.05
C PHE A 17 -16.36 -44.68 6.29
N ILE A 18 -17.24 -43.98 7.02
CA ILE A 18 -18.30 -43.18 6.43
C ILE A 18 -18.04 -41.74 6.85
N LEU A 19 -17.81 -40.84 5.86
CA LEU A 19 -17.66 -39.42 6.08
C LEU A 19 -18.98 -38.74 5.78
N CYS A 20 -19.61 -38.15 6.78
CA CYS A 20 -20.84 -37.36 6.61
C CYS A 20 -20.52 -35.88 6.79
N PHE A 21 -20.98 -35.06 5.85
CA PHE A 21 -20.89 -33.61 5.93
C PHE A 21 -22.20 -33.03 6.45
N LEU A 22 -22.16 -32.33 7.55
CA LEU A 22 -23.29 -31.55 8.07
C LEU A 22 -22.99 -30.06 7.86
N TYR A 23 -23.87 -29.40 7.12
CA TYR A 23 -23.83 -27.96 6.93
C TYR A 23 -24.82 -27.31 7.91
N ALA A 24 -24.35 -26.69 8.94
CA ALA A 24 -25.19 -25.92 9.84
C ALA A 24 -24.50 -24.58 10.15
N CYS A 25 -25.08 -23.49 9.69
CA CYS A 25 -24.72 -22.11 10.05
C CYS A 25 -23.20 -21.88 10.19
N GLU A 26 -22.51 -21.68 9.08
CA GLU A 26 -21.11 -21.22 9.04
C GLU A 26 -20.02 -22.17 9.59
N LYS A 27 -20.34 -23.42 9.88
CA LYS A 27 -19.37 -24.42 10.36
C LYS A 27 -19.51 -25.72 9.57
N ILE A 28 -18.40 -26.22 9.05
CA ILE A 28 -18.32 -27.57 8.47
C ILE A 28 -17.93 -28.52 9.60
N ILE A 29 -18.82 -29.43 9.95
CA ILE A 29 -18.58 -30.48 10.93
C ILE A 29 -18.32 -31.77 10.20
N PHE A 30 -17.13 -32.31 10.34
CA PHE A 30 -16.79 -33.64 9.83
C PHE A 30 -17.11 -34.68 10.90
N ILE A 31 -17.98 -35.62 10.58
CA ILE A 31 -18.27 -36.75 11.44
C ILE A 31 -17.59 -37.98 10.83
N LEU A 32 -16.52 -38.45 11.44
CA LEU A 32 -15.88 -39.70 11.13
C LEU A 32 -16.49 -40.82 11.96
N GLN A 33 -17.21 -41.75 11.32
CA GLN A 33 -17.68 -42.96 11.98
C GLN A 33 -16.77 -44.12 11.64
N TYR A 34 -16.18 -44.70 12.63
CA TYR A 34 -15.33 -45.89 12.54
C TYR A 34 -15.98 -47.07 13.27
N LYS A 35 -16.07 -48.19 12.58
CA LYS A 35 -16.61 -49.43 13.15
C LYS A 35 -15.47 -50.36 13.53
N LYS A 36 -15.19 -50.52 14.82
CA LYS A 36 -14.21 -51.43 15.35
C LYS A 36 -14.91 -52.32 16.40
N ASN A 37 -14.91 -53.65 16.17
CA ASN A 37 -15.36 -54.65 17.14
C ASN A 37 -16.74 -54.35 17.80
N PHE A 38 -17.81 -54.20 16.99
CA PHE A 38 -19.18 -53.99 17.43
C PHE A 38 -19.50 -52.65 18.16
N GLU A 39 -18.53 -51.81 18.40
CA GLU A 39 -18.77 -50.47 18.93
C GLU A 39 -18.64 -49.40 17.84
N LYS A 40 -19.56 -48.43 17.82
CA LYS A 40 -19.51 -47.24 16.99
C LYS A 40 -18.74 -46.14 17.71
N VAL A 41 -17.52 -45.85 17.27
CA VAL A 41 -16.78 -44.69 17.76
C VAL A 41 -17.06 -43.52 16.83
N THR A 42 -17.70 -42.48 17.36
CA THR A 42 -17.96 -41.24 16.64
C THR A 42 -16.92 -40.20 17.07
N ILE A 43 -16.04 -39.81 16.15
CA ILE A 43 -15.09 -38.72 16.37
C ILE A 43 -15.65 -37.46 15.72
N LEU A 44 -16.02 -36.49 16.54
CA LEU A 44 -16.38 -35.16 16.08
C LEU A 44 -15.10 -34.33 15.92
N ILE A 45 -14.68 -34.12 14.69
CA ILE A 45 -13.62 -33.17 14.36
C ILE A 45 -14.30 -31.84 14.02
N GLN A 46 -14.34 -30.93 14.97
CA GLN A 46 -14.78 -29.58 14.73
C GLN A 46 -13.60 -28.79 14.17
N ILE A 47 -13.50 -28.70 12.85
CA ILE A 47 -12.60 -27.75 12.21
C ILE A 47 -13.32 -26.40 12.30
N CYS A 48 -12.94 -25.59 13.29
CA CYS A 48 -13.16 -24.16 13.19
C CYS A 48 -12.29 -23.71 11.98
N LEU A 49 -12.89 -23.67 10.80
CA LEU A 49 -12.43 -22.75 9.81
C LEU A 49 -12.61 -21.39 10.49
N CYS A 50 -11.54 -20.87 11.14
CA CYS A 50 -11.35 -19.44 11.15
C CYS A 50 -11.44 -19.05 9.68
N SER A 51 -12.66 -18.82 9.27
CA SER A 51 -12.94 -18.06 8.08
C SER A 51 -12.20 -16.75 8.29
N ALA A 52 -10.97 -16.65 7.76
CA ALA A 52 -10.77 -15.47 6.97
C ALA A 52 -12.07 -15.40 6.16
N LYS A 53 -13.00 -14.57 6.60
CA LYS A 53 -14.19 -14.22 5.87
C LYS A 53 -13.71 -13.70 4.54
N ILE A 54 -13.47 -14.63 3.60
CA ILE A 54 -13.72 -14.31 2.22
C ILE A 54 -15.26 -14.21 2.18
N LYS A 55 -15.80 -13.14 2.74
CA LYS A 55 -16.99 -12.54 2.21
C LYS A 55 -16.60 -12.16 0.78
N ARG A 56 -16.78 -13.07 -0.15
CA ARG A 56 -17.20 -12.68 -1.48
C ARG A 56 -18.58 -12.06 -1.25
N GLU A 57 -18.56 -10.82 -0.81
CA GLU A 57 -19.71 -9.96 -0.88
C GLU A 57 -20.11 -9.94 -2.33
N LYS A 58 -21.38 -10.24 -2.56
CA LYS A 58 -22.01 -10.28 -3.88
C LYS A 58 -21.52 -9.09 -4.69
N GLY A 59 -20.64 -9.34 -5.70
CA GLY A 59 -20.57 -8.52 -6.89
C GLY A 59 -20.09 -7.08 -6.74
N GLU A 60 -19.37 -6.68 -5.69
CA GLU A 60 -18.65 -5.40 -5.74
C GLU A 60 -17.49 -5.57 -6.71
N ASN A 61 -17.64 -4.97 -7.88
CA ASN A 61 -16.55 -4.88 -8.84
C ASN A 61 -15.45 -4.01 -8.22
N ILE A 62 -14.39 -4.68 -7.75
CA ILE A 62 -13.20 -3.97 -7.27
C ILE A 62 -12.50 -3.40 -8.49
N MET A 63 -12.37 -2.10 -8.51
CA MET A 63 -11.70 -1.39 -9.60
C MET A 63 -10.44 -0.71 -9.08
N ARG A 64 -9.49 -0.48 -9.98
CA ARG A 64 -8.26 0.28 -9.70
C ARG A 64 -8.24 1.55 -10.53
N SER A 65 -7.88 2.64 -9.88
CA SER A 65 -7.55 3.90 -10.54
C SER A 65 -6.04 4.06 -10.56
N ARG A 66 -5.49 4.47 -11.70
CA ARG A 66 -4.05 4.64 -11.93
C ARG A 66 -3.71 6.10 -12.16
N THR A 67 -2.67 6.59 -11.50
CA THR A 67 -2.10 7.92 -11.73
C THR A 67 -0.59 7.81 -11.93
N THR A 68 -0.07 8.52 -12.91
CA THR A 68 1.36 8.50 -13.27
C THR A 68 1.99 9.87 -13.04
N PHE A 69 3.23 9.88 -12.56
CA PHE A 69 4.03 11.06 -12.28
C PHE A 69 5.41 10.91 -12.90
N ASP A 70 5.88 11.94 -13.59
CA ASP A 70 7.26 12.00 -14.06
C ASP A 70 8.10 12.81 -13.08
N LEU A 71 9.28 12.28 -12.74
CA LEU A 71 10.19 12.84 -11.76
C LEU A 71 11.57 12.99 -12.41
N GLN A 72 12.13 14.20 -12.32
CA GLN A 72 13.50 14.49 -12.72
C GLN A 72 14.35 14.52 -11.45
N TYR A 73 15.37 13.69 -11.33
CA TYR A 73 16.19 13.65 -10.12
C TYR A 73 17.63 13.29 -10.43
N ALA A 74 18.51 13.63 -9.50
CA ALA A 74 19.90 13.23 -9.53
C ALA A 74 20.24 12.43 -8.28
N HIS A 75 21.13 11.47 -8.41
CA HIS A 75 21.63 10.66 -7.31
C HIS A 75 23.01 10.06 -7.60
N ARG A 76 23.56 9.34 -6.63
CA ARG A 76 24.67 8.41 -6.82
C ARG A 76 24.57 7.25 -5.83
N PHE A 77 25.23 6.16 -6.14
CA PHE A 77 25.34 5.00 -5.26
C PHE A 77 26.67 5.03 -4.53
N TYR A 78 26.73 5.77 -3.41
CA TYR A 78 27.93 5.87 -2.60
C TYR A 78 28.41 4.49 -2.14
N GLY A 79 29.70 4.18 -2.37
CA GLY A 79 30.31 2.89 -2.05
C GLY A 79 30.05 1.77 -3.07
N PHE A 80 29.30 2.02 -4.14
CA PHE A 80 29.11 1.07 -5.22
C PHE A 80 30.32 1.00 -6.15
N LYS A 81 30.62 -0.19 -6.69
CA LYS A 81 31.71 -0.39 -7.65
C LYS A 81 31.13 -0.39 -9.07
N GLY A 82 31.12 0.75 -9.72
CA GLY A 82 30.60 0.92 -11.08
C GLY A 82 30.24 2.37 -11.38
N GLU A 83 29.75 2.66 -12.57
CA GLU A 83 29.47 4.02 -13.04
C GLU A 83 28.43 4.73 -12.17
N ALA A 84 27.49 4.00 -11.56
CA ALA A 84 26.49 4.56 -10.67
C ALA A 84 27.06 5.19 -9.38
N GLN A 85 28.35 5.01 -9.07
CA GLN A 85 29.01 5.74 -7.98
C GLN A 85 29.17 7.25 -8.26
N TYR A 86 29.15 7.64 -9.52
CA TYR A 86 29.24 9.03 -9.92
C TYR A 86 27.86 9.68 -9.86
N LEU A 87 27.85 10.99 -9.62
CA LEU A 87 26.61 11.75 -9.64
C LEU A 87 26.04 11.78 -11.06
N HIS A 88 24.80 11.36 -11.19
CA HIS A 88 24.08 11.30 -12.46
C HIS A 88 22.59 11.56 -12.28
N GLY A 89 21.91 11.87 -13.37
CA GLY A 89 20.49 12.21 -13.39
C GLY A 89 19.65 11.19 -14.13
N HIS A 90 18.39 11.11 -13.74
CA HIS A 90 17.37 10.30 -14.36
C HIS A 90 16.07 11.05 -14.57
N THR A 91 15.34 10.61 -15.61
CA THR A 91 13.90 10.78 -15.69
C THR A 91 13.27 9.49 -15.21
N GLY A 92 12.50 9.56 -14.15
CA GLY A 92 11.76 8.41 -13.60
C GLY A 92 10.27 8.60 -13.75
N THR A 93 9.56 7.53 -14.08
CA THR A 93 8.10 7.50 -14.15
C THR A 93 7.54 6.65 -13.02
N LEU A 94 6.81 7.27 -12.11
CA LEU A 94 6.16 6.62 -10.97
C LEU A 94 4.67 6.44 -11.26
N THR A 95 4.18 5.22 -11.18
CA THR A 95 2.77 4.88 -11.34
C THR A 95 2.21 4.36 -10.02
N ILE A 96 1.13 4.96 -9.55
CA ILE A 96 0.39 4.56 -8.34
C ILE A 96 -0.97 4.04 -8.74
N GLU A 97 -1.30 2.82 -8.35
CA GLU A 97 -2.63 2.22 -8.49
C GLU A 97 -3.32 2.19 -7.12
N VAL A 98 -4.47 2.81 -7.05
CA VAL A 98 -5.33 2.84 -5.86
C VAL A 98 -6.54 1.93 -6.11
N GLU A 99 -6.86 1.10 -5.14
CA GLU A 99 -7.98 0.18 -5.21
C GLU A 99 -9.01 0.53 -4.14
N ASP A 100 -10.28 0.60 -4.52
CA ASP A 100 -11.40 0.75 -3.60
C ASP A 100 -12.69 0.23 -4.23
N SER A 101 -13.77 0.17 -3.44
CA SER A 101 -15.10 -0.04 -3.98
C SER A 101 -15.55 1.17 -4.81
N VAL A 102 -16.27 0.90 -5.90
CA VAL A 102 -16.81 1.98 -6.73
C VAL A 102 -17.92 2.72 -5.97
N ASN A 103 -17.76 4.03 -5.79
CA ASN A 103 -18.83 4.85 -5.25
C ASN A 103 -19.96 4.94 -6.28
N MET A 104 -21.08 4.30 -5.99
CA MET A 104 -22.24 4.21 -6.90
C MET A 104 -22.86 5.58 -7.23
N GLY A 105 -22.69 6.59 -6.36
CA GLY A 105 -23.22 7.94 -6.59
C GLY A 105 -22.46 8.72 -7.65
N VAL A 106 -21.16 8.48 -7.81
CA VAL A 106 -20.28 9.18 -8.77
C VAL A 106 -19.56 8.24 -9.73
N ASN A 107 -19.80 6.95 -9.59
CA ASN A 107 -19.20 5.90 -10.44
C ASN A 107 -17.66 5.98 -10.51
N MET A 108 -17.01 6.28 -9.40
CA MET A 108 -15.55 6.39 -9.27
C MET A 108 -15.04 5.55 -8.11
N VAL A 109 -13.85 4.98 -8.28
CA VAL A 109 -13.07 4.34 -7.20
C VAL A 109 -12.59 5.40 -6.21
N PHE A 110 -11.97 6.42 -6.74
CA PHE A 110 -11.44 7.57 -6.01
C PHE A 110 -11.33 8.76 -6.96
N PRO A 111 -11.60 9.99 -6.51
CA PRO A 111 -11.44 11.16 -7.39
C PRO A 111 -9.98 11.28 -7.87
N CYS A 112 -9.74 11.17 -9.17
CA CYS A 112 -8.37 11.15 -9.73
C CYS A 112 -7.57 12.40 -9.37
N ASN A 113 -8.23 13.58 -9.32
CA ASN A 113 -7.61 14.83 -8.89
C ASN A 113 -7.14 14.80 -7.42
N GLU A 114 -7.80 14.05 -6.54
CA GLU A 114 -7.39 13.91 -5.15
C GLU A 114 -6.19 12.96 -5.02
N ILE A 115 -6.15 11.88 -5.80
CA ILE A 115 -4.95 11.02 -5.87
C ILE A 115 -3.77 11.87 -6.32
N GLN A 116 -3.96 12.62 -7.41
CA GLN A 116 -2.91 13.47 -7.96
C GLN A 116 -2.42 14.52 -6.95
N LYS A 117 -3.33 15.26 -6.31
CA LYS A 117 -2.97 16.29 -5.33
C LYS A 117 -2.25 15.68 -4.12
N THR A 118 -2.80 14.59 -3.55
CA THR A 118 -2.26 13.95 -2.36
C THR A 118 -0.86 13.41 -2.62
N ALA A 119 -0.68 12.68 -3.72
CA ALA A 119 0.61 12.12 -4.09
C ALA A 119 1.60 13.22 -4.50
N TRP A 120 1.19 14.15 -5.35
CA TRP A 120 2.10 15.19 -5.85
C TRP A 120 2.59 16.13 -4.77
N ASN A 121 1.78 16.41 -3.74
CA ASN A 121 2.21 17.25 -2.62
C ASN A 121 3.47 16.70 -1.92
N ILE A 122 3.67 15.40 -1.98
CA ILE A 122 4.86 14.70 -1.45
C ILE A 122 5.91 14.49 -2.55
N LEU A 123 5.50 13.97 -3.71
CA LEU A 123 6.38 13.54 -4.79
C LEU A 123 7.19 14.69 -5.41
N LYS A 124 6.66 15.90 -5.39
CA LYS A 124 7.39 17.07 -5.86
C LYS A 124 8.66 17.41 -5.07
N ASN A 125 8.88 16.76 -3.90
CA ASN A 125 10.18 16.83 -3.21
C ASN A 125 11.26 16.02 -3.91
N PHE A 126 10.87 14.99 -4.67
CA PHE A 126 11.80 14.16 -5.45
C PHE A 126 12.01 14.72 -6.85
N ASP A 127 11.06 15.52 -7.33
CA ASP A 127 11.18 16.14 -8.65
C ASP A 127 12.18 17.29 -8.61
N HIS A 128 13.14 17.30 -9.55
CA HIS A 128 14.28 18.21 -9.61
C HIS A 128 15.12 18.21 -8.31
N ALA A 129 15.24 17.06 -7.66
CA ALA A 129 15.93 16.90 -6.40
C ALA A 129 17.26 16.16 -6.55
N LEU A 130 18.19 16.46 -5.64
CA LEU A 130 19.35 15.66 -5.38
C LEU A 130 19.03 14.66 -4.25
N ILE A 131 19.16 13.37 -4.53
CA ILE A 131 18.89 12.30 -3.58
C ILE A 131 20.20 11.66 -3.16
N LEU A 132 20.54 11.74 -1.88
CA LEU A 132 21.78 11.20 -1.34
C LEU A 132 21.50 10.33 -0.11
N ARG A 133 22.35 9.31 0.09
CA ARG A 133 22.33 8.53 1.31
C ARG A 133 22.90 9.34 2.48
N GLU A 134 22.41 9.12 3.70
CA GLU A 134 22.78 9.92 4.88
C GLU A 134 24.27 9.91 5.21
N ASP A 135 25.00 8.83 4.86
CA ASP A 135 26.44 8.68 5.08
C ASP A 135 27.28 9.12 3.86
N ASP A 136 26.66 9.68 2.83
CA ASP A 136 27.38 10.17 1.64
C ASP A 136 28.21 11.41 1.97
N PRO A 137 29.53 11.39 1.77
CA PRO A 137 30.40 12.53 2.07
C PRO A 137 30.09 13.79 1.25
N LEU A 138 29.33 13.70 0.15
CA LEU A 138 28.84 14.88 -0.57
C LEU A 138 27.74 15.62 0.18
N LEU A 139 26.99 14.93 1.03
CA LEU A 139 25.82 15.50 1.69
C LEU A 139 26.18 16.74 2.54
N PRO A 140 27.16 16.68 3.48
CA PRO A 140 27.51 17.85 4.28
C PRO A 140 28.04 19.00 3.43
N ALA A 141 28.79 18.71 2.34
CA ALA A 141 29.30 19.73 1.43
C ALA A 141 28.15 20.47 0.72
N ILE A 142 27.20 19.71 0.17
CA ILE A 142 26.03 20.30 -0.51
C ILE A 142 25.15 21.12 0.45
N LEU A 143 24.83 20.58 1.63
CA LEU A 143 24.03 21.29 2.62
C LEU A 143 24.74 22.54 3.12
N GLY A 144 26.07 22.48 3.32
CA GLY A 144 26.88 23.63 3.73
C GLY A 144 26.88 24.76 2.70
N VAL A 145 26.94 24.45 1.38
CA VAL A 145 26.81 25.46 0.32
C VAL A 145 25.46 26.17 0.37
N TYR A 146 24.37 25.39 0.50
CA TYR A 146 23.03 25.98 0.62
C TYR A 146 22.84 26.81 1.88
N GLU A 147 23.44 26.41 3.00
CA GLU A 147 23.42 27.17 4.24
C GLU A 147 24.17 28.52 4.10
N GLN A 148 25.36 28.51 3.49
CA GLN A 148 26.12 29.73 3.20
C GLN A 148 25.38 30.70 2.28
N GLN A 149 24.56 30.17 1.36
CA GLN A 149 23.71 30.97 0.48
C GLN A 149 22.41 31.45 1.13
N GLY A 150 22.18 31.12 2.41
CA GLY A 150 20.93 31.46 3.12
C GLY A 150 19.71 30.66 2.66
N ILE A 151 19.92 29.64 1.83
CA ILE A 151 18.81 28.87 1.22
C ILE A 151 18.09 28.01 2.26
N ARG A 152 18.78 27.52 3.30
CA ARG A 152 18.17 26.78 4.42
C ARG A 152 17.36 27.65 5.38
N ASN A 153 17.74 28.91 5.52
CA ASN A 153 17.22 29.82 6.54
C ASN A 153 16.31 30.94 6.00
N GLY A 154 15.78 30.83 4.82
CA GLY A 154 14.90 31.86 4.29
C GLY A 154 14.89 31.97 2.76
N ALA A 155 15.06 30.87 2.06
CA ALA A 155 14.92 30.84 0.60
C ALA A 155 13.59 31.46 0.19
N PRO A 156 13.57 32.22 -0.92
CA PRO A 156 12.33 32.76 -1.46
C PRO A 156 11.30 31.65 -1.61
N GLN A 157 10.06 31.97 -1.31
CA GLN A 157 8.96 31.00 -1.36
C GLN A 157 8.88 30.39 -2.77
N ASN A 158 9.41 29.18 -2.91
CA ASN A 158 9.32 28.44 -4.16
C ASN A 158 7.97 27.71 -4.18
N THR A 159 7.10 28.12 -5.06
CA THR A 159 5.78 27.50 -5.28
C THR A 159 5.84 26.00 -5.62
N MET A 160 7.02 25.50 -6.00
CA MET A 160 7.25 24.10 -6.34
C MET A 160 7.71 23.24 -5.15
N LYS A 161 7.78 23.76 -3.93
CA LYS A 161 8.13 22.95 -2.75
C LYS A 161 7.07 21.89 -2.48
N GLY A 162 7.54 20.68 -2.15
CA GLY A 162 6.73 19.64 -1.56
C GLY A 162 6.44 19.89 -0.08
N GLU A 163 5.51 19.15 0.48
CA GLU A 163 5.35 19.04 1.91
C GLU A 163 6.62 18.41 2.51
N ALA A 164 7.27 19.09 3.44
CA ALA A 164 8.42 18.55 4.14
C ALA A 164 8.04 17.26 4.87
N PHE A 165 8.88 16.26 4.79
CA PHE A 165 8.67 15.00 5.52
C PHE A 165 9.96 14.53 6.19
N LYS A 166 9.78 13.78 7.27
CA LYS A 166 10.83 13.03 7.94
C LYS A 166 10.26 11.68 8.38
N THR A 167 10.82 10.61 7.83
CA THR A 167 10.49 9.24 8.18
C THR A 167 11.75 8.48 8.60
N GLU A 168 11.62 7.23 8.97
CA GLU A 168 12.77 6.36 9.21
C GLU A 168 13.58 6.07 7.94
N LEU A 169 12.95 6.18 6.75
CA LEU A 169 13.57 5.86 5.47
C LEU A 169 14.18 7.07 4.76
N ALA A 170 13.57 8.25 4.94
CA ALA A 170 14.02 9.46 4.23
C ALA A 170 13.58 10.74 4.93
N THR A 171 14.36 11.80 4.67
CA THR A 171 14.07 13.18 5.08
C THR A 171 14.16 14.10 3.87
N ALA A 172 13.13 14.92 3.66
CA ALA A 172 13.15 15.95 2.61
C ALA A 172 13.53 17.32 3.17
N TYR A 173 14.38 18.00 2.44
CA TYR A 173 14.76 19.42 2.61
C TYR A 173 14.23 20.20 1.39
N PRO A 174 12.94 20.60 1.38
CA PRO A 174 12.31 21.17 0.19
C PRO A 174 12.94 22.48 -0.29
N GLU A 175 13.50 23.25 0.65
CA GLU A 175 14.17 24.54 0.39
C GLU A 175 15.43 24.39 -0.44
N CYS A 176 16.19 23.29 -0.28
CA CYS A 176 17.40 23.00 -1.04
C CYS A 176 17.19 21.93 -2.13
N ARG A 177 15.99 21.38 -2.26
CA ARG A 177 15.69 20.24 -3.13
C ARG A 177 16.65 19.07 -2.93
N VAL A 178 16.87 18.75 -1.66
CA VAL A 178 17.66 17.59 -1.25
C VAL A 178 16.75 16.60 -0.51
N VAL A 179 16.85 15.34 -0.88
CA VAL A 179 16.25 14.23 -0.15
C VAL A 179 17.36 13.35 0.37
N VAL A 180 17.39 13.15 1.68
CA VAL A 180 18.34 12.28 2.36
C VAL A 180 17.68 10.96 2.64
N THR A 181 18.33 9.85 2.26
CA THR A 181 17.78 8.50 2.41
C THR A 181 18.67 7.65 3.31
N LYS A 182 18.09 6.68 4.02
CA LYS A 182 18.82 5.71 4.83
C LYS A 182 19.56 4.70 3.97
N GLU A 183 18.92 4.24 2.91
CA GLU A 183 19.46 3.26 1.98
C GLU A 183 19.77 3.95 0.63
N THR A 184 20.55 3.26 -0.20
CA THR A 184 20.81 3.71 -1.57
C THR A 184 19.50 3.82 -2.34
N MET A 185 19.29 4.96 -3.04
CA MET A 185 18.09 5.20 -3.82
C MET A 185 18.12 4.43 -5.12
N THR A 186 17.64 3.19 -5.07
CA THR A 186 17.34 2.34 -6.23
C THR A 186 15.86 2.52 -6.64
N VAL A 187 15.45 1.88 -7.72
CA VAL A 187 14.04 1.87 -8.14
C VAL A 187 13.13 1.23 -7.07
N GLU A 188 13.63 0.21 -6.37
CA GLU A 188 12.95 -0.44 -5.25
C GLU A 188 12.91 0.46 -4.01
N GLY A 189 13.99 1.19 -3.74
CA GLY A 189 14.08 2.16 -2.65
C GLY A 189 13.06 3.28 -2.81
N MET A 190 12.88 3.80 -4.03
CA MET A 190 11.84 4.78 -4.34
C MET A 190 10.45 4.26 -4.02
N ILE A 191 10.13 3.04 -4.43
CA ILE A 191 8.82 2.42 -4.16
C ILE A 191 8.56 2.30 -2.65
N LYS A 192 9.55 1.83 -1.88
CA LYS A 192 9.43 1.70 -0.42
C LYS A 192 9.13 3.04 0.25
N ILE A 193 9.89 4.06 -0.09
CA ILE A 193 9.73 5.40 0.49
C ILE A 193 8.37 6.00 0.12
N VAL A 194 7.99 5.93 -1.15
CA VAL A 194 6.71 6.46 -1.63
C VAL A 194 5.54 5.74 -0.94
N TYR A 195 5.61 4.43 -0.79
CA TYR A 195 4.58 3.68 -0.06
C TYR A 195 4.46 4.15 1.39
N GLU A 196 5.57 4.25 2.13
CA GLU A 196 5.56 4.72 3.51
C GLU A 196 4.95 6.12 3.67
N LEU A 197 5.19 7.01 2.71
CA LEU A 197 4.69 8.37 2.75
C LEU A 197 3.20 8.49 2.39
N LEU A 198 2.63 7.51 1.70
CA LEU A 198 1.29 7.59 1.15
C LEU A 198 0.31 6.53 1.67
N LYS A 199 0.78 5.44 2.32
CA LYS A 199 -0.06 4.32 2.76
C LYS A 199 -1.23 4.70 3.67
N ASP A 200 -1.05 5.72 4.50
CA ASP A 200 -2.09 6.21 5.40
C ASP A 200 -3.02 7.24 4.75
N LYS A 201 -2.67 7.71 3.55
CA LYS A 201 -3.43 8.72 2.80
C LYS A 201 -4.22 8.10 1.64
N LEU A 202 -3.71 7.01 1.04
CA LEU A 202 -4.27 6.36 -0.15
C LEU A 202 -4.31 4.83 0.03
N ASN A 203 -5.35 4.19 -0.46
CA ASN A 203 -5.45 2.72 -0.54
C ASN A 203 -4.61 2.18 -1.71
N ILE A 204 -3.31 2.19 -1.56
CA ILE A 204 -2.39 1.78 -2.61
C ILE A 204 -2.46 0.27 -2.79
N ALA A 205 -2.80 -0.16 -4.00
CA ALA A 205 -2.77 -1.56 -4.41
C ALA A 205 -1.46 -1.93 -5.10
N LYS A 206 -0.86 -0.96 -5.81
CA LYS A 206 0.37 -1.20 -6.58
C LYS A 206 1.15 0.09 -6.79
N ILE A 207 2.46 -0.02 -6.72
CA ILE A 207 3.38 1.03 -7.17
C ILE A 207 4.34 0.41 -8.19
N THR A 208 4.54 1.12 -9.30
CA THR A 208 5.56 0.82 -10.30
C THR A 208 6.44 2.04 -10.47
N PHE A 209 7.75 1.85 -10.47
CA PHE A 209 8.71 2.90 -10.77
C PHE A 209 9.67 2.46 -11.87
N THR A 210 9.75 3.28 -12.90
CA THR A 210 10.65 3.08 -14.05
C THR A 210 11.68 4.17 -14.05
N SER A 211 12.95 3.82 -14.21
CA SER A 211 14.05 4.77 -14.34
C SER A 211 15.04 4.27 -15.40
N GLY A 212 15.06 4.93 -16.54
CA GLY A 212 15.76 4.43 -17.73
C GLY A 212 15.23 3.05 -18.14
N VAL A 213 16.10 2.04 -18.17
CA VAL A 213 15.73 0.64 -18.50
C VAL A 213 15.30 -0.19 -17.28
N ASN A 214 15.48 0.35 -16.07
CA ASN A 214 15.18 -0.36 -14.83
C ASN A 214 13.74 -0.13 -14.43
N VAL A 215 13.05 -1.19 -14.07
CA VAL A 215 11.66 -1.17 -13.61
C VAL A 215 11.55 -1.99 -12.34
N ALA A 216 10.94 -1.42 -11.31
CA ALA A 216 10.48 -2.17 -10.16
C ALA A 216 8.97 -2.03 -9.99
N THR A 217 8.36 -3.05 -9.44
CA THR A 217 6.93 -3.07 -9.15
C THR A 217 6.69 -3.78 -7.82
N CYS A 218 5.80 -3.23 -7.02
CA CYS A 218 5.36 -3.85 -5.78
C CYS A 218 3.83 -3.79 -5.66
N ASP A 219 3.22 -4.94 -5.39
CA ASP A 219 1.81 -5.06 -5.07
C ASP A 219 1.63 -5.06 -3.55
N TYR A 220 0.62 -4.35 -3.07
CA TYR A 220 0.32 -4.19 -1.65
C TYR A 220 -1.05 -4.74 -1.30
N THR A 221 -1.16 -5.30 -0.11
CA THR A 221 -2.47 -5.68 0.42
C THR A 221 -3.22 -4.43 0.85
N VAL A 222 -4.30 -4.13 0.16
CA VAL A 222 -5.14 -2.96 0.47
C VAL A 222 -5.86 -3.18 1.79
N ASN A 223 -5.65 -2.29 2.74
CA ASN A 223 -6.39 -2.28 3.99
C ASN A 223 -7.78 -1.64 3.77
N ARG A 224 -8.78 -2.47 3.50
CA ARG A 224 -10.16 -2.04 3.25
C ARG A 224 -10.92 -1.61 4.51
N THR A 225 -10.27 -1.67 5.67
CA THR A 225 -10.90 -1.26 6.94
C THR A 225 -10.81 0.23 7.21
N LEU A 226 -10.10 0.98 6.38
CA LEU A 226 -10.08 2.44 6.48
C LEU A 226 -11.45 2.99 6.10
N ASP A 227 -12.20 3.42 7.11
CA ASP A 227 -13.44 4.16 6.88
C ASP A 227 -13.15 5.43 6.09
N ARG A 228 -13.83 5.57 4.96
CA ARG A 228 -13.65 6.73 4.07
C ARG A 228 -14.90 7.58 4.04
N CYS A 229 -14.67 8.86 3.86
CA CYS A 229 -15.75 9.82 3.67
C CYS A 229 -16.50 9.51 2.36
N PRO A 230 -17.83 9.29 2.39
CA PRO A 230 -18.59 9.00 1.18
C PRO A 230 -18.69 10.18 0.22
N LEU A 231 -18.40 11.42 0.67
CA LEU A 231 -18.48 12.63 -0.15
C LEU A 231 -17.18 12.96 -0.88
N CYS A 232 -16.02 12.70 -0.27
CA CYS A 232 -14.73 13.10 -0.84
C CYS A 232 -13.67 12.00 -0.85
N GLY A 233 -14.00 10.78 -0.44
CA GLY A 233 -13.12 9.61 -0.51
C GLY A 233 -11.92 9.60 0.46
N ILE A 234 -11.69 10.68 1.23
CA ILE A 234 -10.58 10.79 2.16
C ILE A 234 -10.84 9.93 3.40
N ALA A 235 -9.78 9.31 3.95
CA ALA A 235 -9.88 8.56 5.19
C ALA A 235 -10.47 9.42 6.31
N LEU A 236 -11.42 8.87 7.04
CA LEU A 236 -11.98 9.51 8.23
C LEU A 236 -10.95 9.47 9.36
N THR A 237 -11.03 10.42 10.27
CA THR A 237 -10.27 10.38 11.52
C THR A 237 -10.74 9.20 12.37
N THR A 238 -9.99 8.88 13.43
CA THR A 238 -10.39 7.87 14.43
C THR A 238 -11.75 8.14 15.05
N GLU A 239 -12.22 9.39 15.01
CA GLU A 239 -13.52 9.84 15.48
C GLU A 239 -14.62 9.79 14.41
N GLY A 240 -14.32 9.22 13.23
CA GLY A 240 -15.25 9.13 12.10
C GLY A 240 -15.55 10.44 11.39
N VAL A 241 -14.68 11.47 11.55
CA VAL A 241 -14.85 12.79 10.94
C VAL A 241 -13.98 12.93 9.70
N CYS A 242 -14.54 13.47 8.62
CA CYS A 242 -13.75 13.80 7.45
C CYS A 242 -12.98 15.11 7.65
N PRO A 243 -11.64 15.10 7.59
CA PRO A 243 -10.84 16.31 7.81
C PRO A 243 -11.01 17.37 6.70
N LYS A 244 -11.56 16.98 5.53
CA LYS A 244 -11.74 17.86 4.38
C LYS A 244 -13.12 18.55 4.36
N CYS A 245 -14.19 17.79 4.52
CA CYS A 245 -15.56 18.30 4.32
C CYS A 245 -16.40 18.31 5.61
N GLY A 246 -15.85 17.84 6.72
CA GLY A 246 -16.57 17.79 7.99
C GLY A 246 -17.63 16.71 8.10
N TYR A 247 -17.78 15.82 7.09
CA TYR A 247 -18.70 14.67 7.18
C TYR A 247 -18.40 13.87 8.46
N ARG A 248 -19.43 13.46 9.16
CA ARG A 248 -19.37 12.54 10.30
C ARG A 248 -20.12 11.26 9.98
N LYS A 249 -19.48 10.13 10.29
CA LYS A 249 -20.04 8.78 10.16
C LYS A 249 -21.05 8.52 11.28
#